data_751e1f49ef3c6bb68b7d2585f9487cb9
#
_entry.id   751e1f49ef3c6bb68b7d2585f9487cb9
#
_cell.length_a   1.000
_cell.length_b   1.000
_cell.length_c   1.000
_cell.angle_alpha   90.00
_cell.angle_beta   90.00
_cell.angle_gamma   90.00
#
_symmetry.space_group_name_H-M   'P 1'
#
loop_
_entity.id
_entity.type
_entity.pdbx_description
1 polymer ?
#
loop_
_entity_poly.entity_id
_entity_poly.type
_entity_poly.pdbx_seq_one_letter_code
_entity_poly.pdbx_strand_id
1 'polypeptide(L)'
;MKVSQIMVEPISIDKDQRLSHALDILDKKRVDRLVVTQDGNLVGIITYADITDRLGVSKVVAVSIGRLHVSSAMTDTVITVKPDDEITDVAQLMVDRGMSGCPVVDDDENIVGVITKREISELVQKFDQVMVKDLMTTEELLVVNPVERLVKARMEMLTAGFSGMPVVDSGRVLGLLTEKMVAEAMARFSVEVPDKYRANQIRQIRVVDAMLTQPPLAYPDESIADGAKKMLDALLNTLPVVAEKNRLVGIISATDFTRFVANKFKVPEPEAQD
;
A
#
# COMPACT_ATOMS: atom_id res chain seq x y z
N MET A 1 22.68 1.49 -8.24
CA MET A 1 22.25 0.27 -7.47
C MET A 1 21.21 -0.45 -8.30
N LYS A 2 21.44 -1.73 -8.56
CA LYS A 2 20.57 -2.55 -9.40
C LYS A 2 19.40 -3.13 -8.61
N VAL A 3 18.28 -3.39 -9.28
CA VAL A 3 17.08 -4.04 -8.71
C VAL A 3 17.43 -5.39 -8.08
N SER A 4 18.26 -6.19 -8.76
CA SER A 4 18.74 -7.50 -8.27
C SER A 4 19.40 -7.49 -6.89
N GLN A 5 19.86 -6.33 -6.42
CA GLN A 5 20.52 -6.20 -5.10
C GLN A 5 19.53 -6.07 -3.93
N ILE A 6 18.26 -5.74 -4.22
CA ILE A 6 17.26 -5.50 -3.19
C ILE A 6 15.89 -6.15 -3.47
N MET A 7 15.67 -6.71 -4.68
CA MET A 7 14.46 -7.47 -4.97
C MET A 7 14.32 -8.66 -4.03
N VAL A 8 13.09 -9.04 -3.74
CA VAL A 8 12.76 -10.19 -2.88
C VAL A 8 12.09 -11.29 -3.68
N GLU A 9 12.06 -12.51 -3.11
CA GLU A 9 11.41 -13.67 -3.72
C GLU A 9 9.92 -13.39 -3.92
N PRO A 10 9.35 -13.67 -5.11
CA PRO A 10 7.94 -13.42 -5.37
C PRO A 10 7.08 -14.48 -4.66
N ILE A 11 6.00 -14.04 -4.05
CA ILE A 11 4.96 -14.94 -3.57
C ILE A 11 3.87 -14.95 -4.63
N SER A 12 3.61 -16.12 -5.21
CA SER A 12 2.66 -16.29 -6.30
C SER A 12 1.38 -16.97 -5.86
N ILE A 13 0.32 -16.71 -6.61
CA ILE A 13 -0.98 -17.36 -6.51
C ILE A 13 -1.54 -17.61 -7.90
N ASP A 14 -2.16 -18.76 -8.12
CA ASP A 14 -2.87 -19.02 -9.37
C ASP A 14 -4.15 -18.17 -9.46
N LYS A 15 -4.45 -17.66 -10.66
CA LYS A 15 -5.61 -16.77 -10.93
C LYS A 15 -6.97 -17.39 -10.59
N ASP A 16 -7.08 -18.73 -10.63
CA ASP A 16 -8.31 -19.46 -10.37
C ASP A 16 -8.50 -19.81 -8.89
N GLN A 17 -7.53 -19.47 -8.03
CA GLN A 17 -7.67 -19.57 -6.59
C GLN A 17 -8.72 -18.59 -6.05
N ARG A 18 -9.21 -18.88 -4.84
CA ARG A 18 -10.21 -18.03 -4.18
C ARG A 18 -9.58 -16.74 -3.67
N LEU A 19 -10.34 -15.65 -3.77
CA LEU A 19 -9.92 -14.34 -3.28
C LEU A 19 -9.67 -14.34 -1.76
N SER A 20 -10.43 -15.16 -1.01
CA SER A 20 -10.16 -15.37 0.42
C SER A 20 -8.78 -15.99 0.67
N HIS A 21 -8.33 -16.91 -0.21
CA HIS A 21 -7.00 -17.51 -0.10
C HIS A 21 -5.89 -16.50 -0.40
N ALA A 22 -6.10 -15.59 -1.37
CA ALA A 22 -5.18 -14.48 -1.61
C ALA A 22 -5.02 -13.60 -0.35
N LEU A 23 -6.14 -13.23 0.28
CA LEU A 23 -6.12 -12.44 1.52
C LEU A 23 -5.38 -13.16 2.65
N ASP A 24 -5.61 -14.46 2.80
CA ASP A 24 -4.93 -15.30 3.80
C ASP A 24 -3.40 -15.36 3.56
N ILE A 25 -2.96 -15.46 2.29
CA ILE A 25 -1.53 -15.48 1.96
C ILE A 25 -0.90 -14.12 2.25
N LEU A 26 -1.53 -13.01 1.80
CA LEU A 26 -1.05 -11.66 2.07
C LEU A 26 -0.80 -11.45 3.57
N ASP A 27 -1.77 -11.85 4.41
CA ASP A 27 -1.66 -11.70 5.86
C ASP A 27 -0.60 -12.61 6.48
N LYS A 28 -0.65 -13.92 6.22
CA LYS A 28 0.28 -14.91 6.79
C LYS A 28 1.73 -14.69 6.37
N LYS A 29 1.94 -14.27 5.13
CA LYS A 29 3.29 -13.98 4.59
C LYS A 29 3.75 -12.56 4.88
N ARG A 30 2.86 -11.70 5.41
CA ARG A 30 3.14 -10.31 5.75
C ARG A 30 3.64 -9.49 4.56
N VAL A 31 3.02 -9.72 3.39
CA VAL A 31 3.29 -9.00 2.14
C VAL A 31 2.07 -8.19 1.71
N ASP A 32 2.27 -7.17 0.90
CA ASP A 32 1.19 -6.29 0.42
C ASP A 32 0.66 -6.68 -0.97
N ARG A 33 1.32 -7.64 -1.64
CA ARG A 33 0.95 -8.11 -2.98
C ARG A 33 1.34 -9.56 -3.23
N LEU A 34 0.64 -10.18 -4.19
CA LEU A 34 1.00 -11.46 -4.76
C LEU A 34 1.14 -11.31 -6.27
N VAL A 35 2.06 -12.06 -6.84
CA VAL A 35 2.17 -12.25 -8.29
C VAL A 35 1.13 -13.28 -8.70
N VAL A 36 0.29 -12.94 -9.69
CA VAL A 36 -0.74 -13.86 -10.16
C VAL A 36 -0.23 -14.60 -11.39
N THR A 37 -0.33 -15.92 -11.34
CA THR A 37 0.16 -16.80 -12.40
C THR A 37 -0.97 -17.64 -13.02
N GLN A 38 -0.73 -18.07 -14.24
CA GLN A 38 -1.47 -19.13 -14.90
C GLN A 38 -0.47 -20.05 -15.62
N ASP A 39 -0.49 -21.35 -15.32
CA ASP A 39 0.46 -22.32 -15.87
C ASP A 39 1.94 -21.89 -15.68
N GLY A 40 2.23 -21.22 -14.56
CA GLY A 40 3.55 -20.68 -14.23
C GLY A 40 3.91 -19.33 -14.85
N ASN A 41 3.11 -18.81 -15.79
CA ASN A 41 3.34 -17.52 -16.44
C ASN A 41 2.71 -16.37 -15.67
N LEU A 42 3.35 -15.21 -15.71
CA LEU A 42 2.81 -13.97 -15.14
C LEU A 42 1.55 -13.53 -15.90
N VAL A 43 0.42 -13.39 -15.19
CA VAL A 43 -0.86 -12.91 -15.77
C VAL A 43 -1.46 -11.75 -14.99
N GLY A 44 -0.89 -11.37 -13.86
CA GLY A 44 -1.42 -10.27 -13.07
C GLY A 44 -0.65 -10.06 -11.75
N ILE A 45 -1.13 -9.08 -11.00
CA ILE A 45 -0.80 -8.86 -9.60
C ILE A 45 -2.09 -8.66 -8.81
N ILE A 46 -2.07 -8.94 -7.52
CA ILE A 46 -3.18 -8.66 -6.61
C ILE A 46 -2.68 -8.09 -5.30
N THR A 47 -3.33 -7.02 -4.84
CA THR A 47 -3.01 -6.27 -3.64
C THR A 47 -4.23 -6.14 -2.72
N TYR A 48 -4.05 -5.58 -1.53
CA TYR A 48 -5.18 -5.20 -0.67
C TYR A 48 -6.11 -4.15 -1.32
N ALA A 49 -5.56 -3.23 -2.14
CA ALA A 49 -6.36 -2.25 -2.89
C ALA A 49 -7.32 -2.93 -3.86
N ASP A 50 -6.83 -3.91 -4.64
CA ASP A 50 -7.63 -4.67 -5.60
C ASP A 50 -8.77 -5.45 -4.90
N ILE A 51 -8.44 -6.11 -3.77
CA ILE A 51 -9.41 -6.82 -2.94
C ILE A 51 -10.46 -5.83 -2.39
N THR A 52 -10.00 -4.70 -1.88
CA THR A 52 -10.85 -3.63 -1.33
C THR A 52 -11.76 -3.06 -2.41
N ASP A 53 -11.23 -2.82 -3.61
CA ASP A 53 -12.05 -2.34 -4.73
C ASP A 53 -13.09 -3.37 -5.13
N ARG A 54 -12.69 -4.62 -5.30
CA ARG A 54 -13.60 -5.70 -5.70
C ARG A 54 -14.74 -5.91 -4.72
N LEU A 55 -14.46 -5.94 -3.41
CA LEU A 55 -15.47 -6.15 -2.37
C LEU A 55 -16.45 -4.97 -2.23
N GLY A 56 -16.07 -3.78 -2.67
CA GLY A 56 -16.92 -2.59 -2.62
C GLY A 56 -17.89 -2.41 -3.78
N VAL A 57 -17.79 -3.21 -4.82
CA VAL A 57 -18.71 -3.14 -5.97
C VAL A 57 -20.12 -3.57 -5.54
N SER A 58 -21.12 -2.73 -5.77
CA SER A 58 -22.50 -2.93 -5.29
C SER A 58 -23.10 -4.31 -5.62
N LYS A 59 -22.78 -4.86 -6.80
CA LYS A 59 -23.24 -6.20 -7.22
C LYS A 59 -22.48 -7.33 -6.50
N VAL A 60 -21.30 -7.05 -5.97
CA VAL A 60 -20.40 -8.02 -5.31
C VAL A 60 -20.60 -8.03 -3.81
N VAL A 61 -21.07 -6.95 -3.21
CA VAL A 61 -21.36 -6.87 -1.76
C VAL A 61 -22.24 -8.03 -1.27
N ALA A 62 -23.13 -8.53 -2.13
CA ALA A 62 -23.98 -9.69 -1.82
C ALA A 62 -23.23 -11.04 -1.93
N VAL A 63 -22.01 -11.07 -2.47
CA VAL A 63 -21.23 -12.30 -2.68
C VAL A 63 -20.16 -12.42 -1.60
N SER A 64 -20.03 -13.60 -0.99
CA SER A 64 -18.94 -13.87 -0.04
C SER A 64 -17.59 -13.89 -0.76
N ILE A 65 -16.55 -13.35 -0.14
CA ILE A 65 -15.17 -13.37 -0.65
C ILE A 65 -14.70 -14.80 -1.02
N GLY A 66 -15.15 -15.80 -0.29
CA GLY A 66 -14.85 -17.21 -0.58
C GLY A 66 -15.47 -17.76 -1.88
N ARG A 67 -16.36 -17.00 -2.53
CA ARG A 67 -16.94 -17.38 -3.85
C ARG A 67 -16.28 -16.62 -5.01
N LEU A 68 -15.46 -15.62 -4.73
CA LEU A 68 -14.74 -14.84 -5.73
C LEU A 68 -13.40 -15.49 -6.05
N HIS A 69 -12.96 -15.37 -7.30
CA HIS A 69 -11.64 -15.81 -7.76
C HIS A 69 -10.68 -14.62 -7.84
N VAL A 70 -9.37 -14.88 -7.72
CA VAL A 70 -8.31 -13.90 -7.89
C VAL A 70 -8.44 -13.17 -9.22
N SER A 71 -8.69 -13.90 -10.32
CA SER A 71 -8.91 -13.35 -11.65
C SER A 71 -10.01 -12.30 -11.75
N SER A 72 -10.93 -12.26 -10.78
CA SER A 72 -12.02 -11.27 -10.78
C SER A 72 -11.63 -9.93 -10.14
N ALA A 73 -10.47 -9.88 -9.50
CA ALA A 73 -9.99 -8.71 -8.75
C ALA A 73 -8.59 -8.25 -9.16
N MET A 74 -7.75 -9.15 -9.69
CA MET A 74 -6.36 -8.85 -10.05
C MET A 74 -6.26 -7.71 -11.09
N THR A 75 -5.15 -7.00 -11.04
CA THR A 75 -4.71 -6.13 -12.14
C THR A 75 -3.97 -6.99 -13.16
N ASP A 76 -4.45 -7.02 -14.40
CA ASP A 76 -3.92 -7.85 -15.49
C ASP A 76 -2.89 -7.13 -16.38
N THR A 77 -2.92 -5.81 -16.41
CA THR A 77 -1.93 -4.99 -17.12
C THR A 77 -0.74 -4.72 -16.21
N VAL A 78 0.24 -5.64 -16.20
CA VAL A 78 1.37 -5.60 -15.27
C VAL A 78 2.56 -4.91 -15.92
N ILE A 79 3.10 -3.90 -15.24
CA ILE A 79 4.40 -3.31 -15.57
C ILE A 79 5.46 -4.13 -14.85
N THR A 80 6.42 -4.65 -15.60
CA THR A 80 7.58 -5.41 -15.11
C THR A 80 8.86 -4.61 -15.25
N VAL A 81 9.89 -5.00 -14.50
CA VAL A 81 11.24 -4.44 -14.57
C VAL A 81 12.26 -5.57 -14.65
N LYS A 82 13.50 -5.27 -15.02
CA LYS A 82 14.59 -6.23 -15.15
C LYS A 82 15.51 -6.21 -13.92
N PRO A 83 16.20 -7.33 -13.60
CA PRO A 83 17.17 -7.38 -12.49
C PRO A 83 18.27 -6.32 -12.58
N ASP A 84 18.65 -5.95 -13.82
CA ASP A 84 19.71 -5.00 -14.09
C ASP A 84 19.25 -3.54 -14.22
N ASP A 85 17.96 -3.26 -14.03
CA ASP A 85 17.46 -1.89 -14.00
C ASP A 85 18.03 -1.13 -12.78
N GLU A 86 18.23 0.18 -12.94
CA GLU A 86 18.64 1.04 -11.83
C GLU A 86 17.46 1.31 -10.89
N ILE A 87 17.70 1.20 -9.59
CA ILE A 87 16.66 1.39 -8.58
C ILE A 87 16.07 2.80 -8.61
N THR A 88 16.84 3.81 -9.03
CA THR A 88 16.36 5.19 -9.20
C THR A 88 15.30 5.29 -10.29
N ASP A 89 15.53 4.60 -11.40
CA ASP A 89 14.64 4.62 -12.56
C ASP A 89 13.35 3.86 -12.22
N VAL A 90 13.47 2.74 -11.52
CA VAL A 90 12.32 1.98 -11.02
C VAL A 90 11.55 2.75 -9.96
N ALA A 91 12.23 3.46 -9.05
CA ALA A 91 11.59 4.33 -8.09
C ALA A 91 10.83 5.49 -8.77
N GLN A 92 11.44 6.10 -9.81
CA GLN A 92 10.77 7.13 -10.60
C GLN A 92 9.55 6.57 -11.34
N LEU A 93 9.67 5.40 -11.96
CA LEU A 93 8.57 4.70 -12.62
C LEU A 93 7.41 4.43 -11.64
N MET A 94 7.71 3.97 -10.42
CA MET A 94 6.71 3.74 -9.39
C MET A 94 5.98 5.04 -8.99
N VAL A 95 6.70 6.15 -8.88
CA VAL A 95 6.10 7.47 -8.57
C VAL A 95 5.22 7.94 -9.71
N ASP A 96 5.72 7.92 -10.94
CA ASP A 96 5.04 8.44 -12.13
C ASP A 96 3.77 7.66 -12.48
N ARG A 97 3.77 6.35 -12.20
CA ARG A 97 2.64 5.46 -12.48
C ARG A 97 1.75 5.20 -11.27
N GLY A 98 2.06 5.78 -10.11
CA GLY A 98 1.29 5.55 -8.88
C GLY A 98 1.35 4.10 -8.38
N MET A 99 2.39 3.34 -8.76
CA MET A 99 2.53 1.93 -8.38
C MET A 99 3.22 1.79 -7.03
N SER A 100 2.85 0.76 -6.28
CA SER A 100 3.51 0.42 -5.02
C SER A 100 4.58 -0.69 -5.17
N GLY A 101 4.76 -1.22 -6.39
CA GLY A 101 5.80 -2.20 -6.75
C GLY A 101 5.44 -2.95 -8.01
N CYS A 102 6.40 -3.74 -8.51
CA CYS A 102 6.27 -4.51 -9.75
C CYS A 102 7.03 -5.84 -9.68
N PRO A 103 6.61 -6.84 -10.46
CA PRO A 103 7.38 -8.05 -10.67
C PRO A 103 8.68 -7.74 -11.42
N VAL A 104 9.72 -8.52 -11.11
CA VAL A 104 11.01 -8.52 -11.80
C VAL A 104 11.05 -9.77 -12.66
N VAL A 105 11.31 -9.59 -13.95
CA VAL A 105 11.39 -10.69 -14.91
C VAL A 105 12.76 -10.70 -15.62
N ASP A 106 13.28 -11.90 -15.91
CA ASP A 106 14.50 -12.08 -16.69
C ASP A 106 14.26 -11.87 -18.19
N ASP A 107 15.28 -12.11 -19.02
CA ASP A 107 15.18 -11.94 -20.47
C ASP A 107 14.28 -12.97 -21.15
N ASP A 108 14.05 -14.10 -20.49
CA ASP A 108 13.14 -15.15 -20.93
C ASP A 108 11.71 -14.95 -20.38
N GLU A 109 11.41 -13.77 -19.79
CA GLU A 109 10.13 -13.40 -19.17
C GLU A 109 9.75 -14.26 -17.93
N ASN A 110 10.71 -15.01 -17.34
CA ASN A 110 10.45 -15.72 -16.09
C ASN A 110 10.45 -14.76 -14.91
N ILE A 111 9.56 -14.99 -13.96
CA ILE A 111 9.46 -14.20 -12.73
C ILE A 111 10.64 -14.57 -11.83
N VAL A 112 11.55 -13.63 -11.59
CA VAL A 112 12.76 -13.82 -10.77
C VAL A 112 12.72 -13.03 -9.45
N GLY A 113 11.77 -12.11 -9.29
CA GLY A 113 11.67 -11.31 -8.09
C GLY A 113 10.45 -10.41 -8.06
N VAL A 114 10.36 -9.65 -6.98
CA VAL A 114 9.42 -8.51 -6.81
C VAL A 114 10.19 -7.38 -6.16
N ILE A 115 9.96 -6.16 -6.62
CA ILE A 115 10.43 -4.93 -5.99
C ILE A 115 9.24 -4.07 -5.58
N THR A 116 9.23 -3.57 -4.35
CA THR A 116 8.15 -2.75 -3.82
C THR A 116 8.67 -1.50 -3.13
N LYS A 117 7.77 -0.57 -2.81
CA LYS A 117 8.11 0.60 -1.97
C LYS A 117 8.66 0.20 -0.59
N ARG A 118 8.41 -1.03 -0.13
CA ARG A 118 8.96 -1.56 1.12
C ARG A 118 10.47 -1.72 1.03
N GLU A 119 10.99 -2.42 0.01
CA GLU A 119 12.43 -2.60 -0.20
C GLU A 119 13.13 -1.25 -0.45
N ILE A 120 12.45 -0.31 -1.14
CA ILE A 120 12.93 1.06 -1.28
C ILE A 120 12.98 1.78 0.07
N SER A 121 11.96 1.59 0.94
CA SER A 121 11.95 2.19 2.28
C SER A 121 13.06 1.63 3.19
N GLU A 122 13.49 0.37 2.97
CA GLU A 122 14.64 -0.20 3.68
C GLU A 122 15.94 0.55 3.36
N LEU A 123 16.11 1.03 2.12
CA LEU A 123 17.27 1.84 1.74
C LEU A 123 17.31 3.18 2.48
N VAL A 124 16.14 3.72 2.80
CA VAL A 124 16.01 5.04 3.46
C VAL A 124 16.53 5.01 4.88
N GLN A 125 16.62 3.85 5.54
CA GLN A 125 17.18 3.70 6.88
C GLN A 125 18.66 4.11 7.00
N LYS A 126 19.35 4.37 5.88
CA LYS A 126 20.74 4.85 5.85
C LYS A 126 20.87 6.38 5.90
N PHE A 127 19.72 7.11 5.94
CA PHE A 127 19.70 8.57 5.85
C PHE A 127 19.17 9.19 7.16
N ASP A 128 20.01 9.15 8.18
CA ASP A 128 19.72 9.67 9.52
C ASP A 128 19.79 11.22 9.62
N GLN A 129 20.45 11.89 8.66
CA GLN A 129 20.60 13.35 8.61
C GLN A 129 19.42 14.06 7.90
N VAL A 130 18.50 13.34 7.27
CA VAL A 130 17.30 13.92 6.62
C VAL A 130 16.13 13.79 7.59
N MET A 131 15.38 14.87 7.80
CA MET A 131 14.29 14.88 8.77
C MET A 131 12.94 14.59 8.10
N VAL A 132 12.01 14.04 8.87
CA VAL A 132 10.64 13.76 8.40
C VAL A 132 9.99 15.01 7.83
N LYS A 133 10.18 16.19 8.47
CA LYS A 133 9.64 17.48 7.98
C LYS A 133 10.09 17.87 6.58
N ASP A 134 11.23 17.35 6.11
CA ASP A 134 11.79 17.68 4.80
C ASP A 134 11.07 16.93 3.66
N LEU A 135 10.37 15.83 3.99
CA LEU A 135 9.69 14.98 3.02
C LEU A 135 8.19 14.84 3.25
N MET A 136 7.69 15.10 4.46
CA MET A 136 6.27 14.90 4.80
C MET A 136 5.36 15.81 3.99
N THR A 137 4.18 15.32 3.68
CA THR A 137 3.07 16.11 3.14
C THR A 137 2.37 16.86 4.27
N THR A 138 2.15 18.17 4.12
CA THR A 138 1.51 19.04 5.13
C THR A 138 0.22 19.68 4.65
N GLU A 139 -0.02 19.69 3.34
CA GLU A 139 -1.18 20.31 2.70
C GLU A 139 -2.12 19.24 2.16
N GLU A 140 -3.41 19.58 2.06
CA GLU A 140 -4.46 18.69 1.51
C GLU A 140 -4.45 17.27 2.11
N LEU A 141 -4.21 17.18 3.43
CA LEU A 141 -4.15 15.91 4.12
C LEU A 141 -5.49 15.18 4.05
N LEU A 142 -5.53 14.01 3.43
CA LEU A 142 -6.70 13.16 3.46
C LEU A 142 -6.79 12.50 4.85
N VAL A 143 -7.83 12.85 5.60
CA VAL A 143 -8.12 12.33 6.93
C VAL A 143 -9.56 11.87 7.02
N VAL A 144 -9.85 10.97 7.96
CA VAL A 144 -11.21 10.48 8.16
C VAL A 144 -11.62 10.58 9.65
N ASN A 145 -12.91 10.83 9.88
CA ASN A 145 -13.46 10.83 11.23
C ASN A 145 -13.80 9.40 11.68
N PRO A 146 -13.58 9.01 12.95
CA PRO A 146 -13.83 7.65 13.43
C PRO A 146 -15.28 7.18 13.28
N VAL A 147 -16.26 8.09 13.28
CA VAL A 147 -17.68 7.74 13.10
C VAL A 147 -18.12 7.75 11.62
N GLU A 148 -17.23 8.09 10.70
CA GLU A 148 -17.53 8.03 9.27
C GLU A 148 -17.78 6.57 8.84
N ARG A 149 -18.54 6.38 7.77
CA ARG A 149 -18.83 5.06 7.20
C ARG A 149 -17.61 4.50 6.49
N LEU A 150 -17.27 3.25 6.78
CA LEU A 150 -16.12 2.57 6.18
C LEU A 150 -16.17 2.57 4.65
N VAL A 151 -17.36 2.39 4.06
CA VAL A 151 -17.55 2.41 2.59
C VAL A 151 -17.23 3.76 1.96
N LYS A 152 -17.43 4.88 2.69
CA LYS A 152 -17.07 6.21 2.22
C LYS A 152 -15.56 6.42 2.32
N ALA A 153 -14.95 6.11 3.46
CA ALA A 153 -13.50 6.18 3.65
C ALA A 153 -12.75 5.33 2.59
N ARG A 154 -13.24 4.12 2.32
CA ARG A 154 -12.74 3.27 1.23
C ARG A 154 -12.76 3.98 -0.12
N MET A 155 -13.89 4.58 -0.48
CA MET A 155 -14.02 5.29 -1.76
C MET A 155 -13.01 6.42 -1.88
N GLU A 156 -12.84 7.22 -0.82
CA GLU A 156 -11.88 8.32 -0.76
C GLU A 156 -10.43 7.82 -0.92
N MET A 157 -10.06 6.74 -0.20
CA MET A 157 -8.73 6.12 -0.32
C MET A 157 -8.44 5.67 -1.76
N LEU A 158 -9.36 4.92 -2.38
CA LEU A 158 -9.18 4.40 -3.73
C LEU A 158 -9.13 5.52 -4.78
N THR A 159 -9.99 6.54 -4.64
CA THR A 159 -10.02 7.69 -5.58
C THR A 159 -8.73 8.50 -5.49
N ALA A 160 -8.17 8.66 -4.29
CA ALA A 160 -6.93 9.40 -4.06
C ALA A 160 -5.66 8.55 -4.30
N GLY A 161 -5.79 7.22 -4.43
CA GLY A 161 -4.64 6.31 -4.56
C GLY A 161 -3.79 6.21 -3.29
N PHE A 162 -4.38 6.38 -2.11
CA PHE A 162 -3.68 6.36 -0.84
C PHE A 162 -3.87 5.03 -0.11
N SER A 163 -2.76 4.43 0.32
CA SER A 163 -2.74 3.16 1.05
C SER A 163 -3.11 3.29 2.54
N GLY A 164 -3.19 4.53 3.05
CA GLY A 164 -3.55 4.79 4.44
C GLY A 164 -4.04 6.21 4.69
N MET A 165 -4.97 6.36 5.63
CA MET A 165 -5.54 7.62 6.08
C MET A 165 -5.46 7.74 7.60
N PRO A 166 -4.94 8.84 8.19
CA PRO A 166 -5.09 9.13 9.60
C PRO A 166 -6.56 9.24 9.99
N VAL A 167 -6.92 8.59 11.09
CA VAL A 167 -8.25 8.76 11.72
C VAL A 167 -8.14 9.85 12.77
N VAL A 168 -8.86 10.94 12.55
CA VAL A 168 -8.69 12.19 13.31
C VAL A 168 -10.02 12.62 13.90
N ASP A 169 -9.99 13.05 15.18
CA ASP A 169 -11.06 13.77 15.82
C ASP A 169 -10.51 15.02 16.50
N SER A 170 -11.19 16.14 16.28
CA SER A 170 -10.80 17.44 16.86
C SER A 170 -9.32 17.79 16.65
N GLY A 171 -8.77 17.44 15.46
CA GLY A 171 -7.38 17.68 15.06
C GLY A 171 -6.35 16.71 15.65
N ARG A 172 -6.79 15.71 16.43
CA ARG A 172 -5.90 14.70 17.05
C ARG A 172 -6.01 13.36 16.37
N VAL A 173 -4.88 12.71 16.18
CA VAL A 173 -4.82 11.35 15.66
C VAL A 173 -5.30 10.37 16.72
N LEU A 174 -6.34 9.60 16.36
CA LEU A 174 -6.89 8.52 17.18
C LEU A 174 -6.50 7.15 16.62
N GLY A 175 -6.22 7.06 15.33
CA GLY A 175 -5.92 5.82 14.67
C GLY A 175 -5.39 6.02 13.25
N LEU A 176 -5.22 4.90 12.56
CA LEU A 176 -4.87 4.82 11.14
C LEU A 176 -5.79 3.81 10.47
N LEU A 177 -6.33 4.16 9.33
CA LEU A 177 -7.06 3.24 8.45
C LEU A 177 -6.20 2.94 7.23
N THR A 178 -6.01 1.65 6.89
CA THR A 178 -5.25 1.21 5.71
C THR A 178 -6.11 0.36 4.79
N GLU A 179 -5.67 0.20 3.52
CA GLU A 179 -6.31 -0.70 2.56
C GLU A 179 -6.43 -2.13 3.11
N LYS A 180 -5.40 -2.63 3.81
CA LYS A 180 -5.43 -3.92 4.48
C LYS A 180 -6.59 -4.02 5.46
N MET A 181 -6.75 -3.05 6.34
CA MET A 181 -7.80 -3.03 7.35
C MET A 181 -9.20 -2.97 6.74
N VAL A 182 -9.35 -2.19 5.66
CA VAL A 182 -10.60 -2.13 4.90
C VAL A 182 -10.90 -3.47 4.25
N ALA A 183 -9.91 -4.10 3.58
CA ALA A 183 -10.08 -5.40 2.94
C ALA A 183 -10.49 -6.47 3.96
N GLU A 184 -9.80 -6.54 5.10
CA GLU A 184 -10.09 -7.50 6.18
C GLU A 184 -11.49 -7.29 6.79
N ALA A 185 -11.86 -6.04 7.07
CA ALA A 185 -13.18 -5.72 7.62
C ALA A 185 -14.30 -6.10 6.65
N MET A 186 -14.14 -5.79 5.36
CA MET A 186 -15.11 -6.15 4.33
C MET A 186 -15.17 -7.66 4.08
N ALA A 187 -14.02 -8.34 4.08
CA ALA A 187 -13.95 -9.80 3.93
C ALA A 187 -14.68 -10.50 5.09
N ARG A 188 -14.35 -10.13 6.33
CA ARG A 188 -15.02 -10.64 7.54
C ARG A 188 -16.52 -10.41 7.49
N PHE A 189 -16.95 -9.19 7.18
CA PHE A 189 -18.35 -8.85 7.01
C PHE A 189 -19.04 -9.75 5.96
N SER A 190 -18.38 -10.04 4.83
CA SER A 190 -18.91 -10.89 3.77
C SER A 190 -19.10 -12.35 4.17
N VAL A 191 -18.45 -12.80 5.25
CA VAL A 191 -18.58 -14.17 5.80
C VAL A 191 -19.62 -14.20 6.92
N GLU A 192 -19.57 -13.22 7.84
CA GLU A 192 -20.40 -13.21 9.05
C GLU A 192 -21.86 -12.80 8.79
N VAL A 193 -22.09 -11.94 7.79
CA VAL A 193 -23.43 -11.40 7.51
C VAL A 193 -24.10 -12.20 6.39
N PRO A 194 -25.32 -12.74 6.59
CA PRO A 194 -26.08 -13.43 5.55
C PRO A 194 -26.36 -12.55 4.33
N ASP A 195 -26.28 -13.14 3.12
CA ASP A 195 -26.37 -12.46 1.82
C ASP A 195 -27.51 -11.44 1.74
N LYS A 196 -28.69 -11.82 2.22
CA LYS A 196 -29.92 -10.98 2.18
C LYS A 196 -29.83 -9.67 2.97
N TYR A 197 -28.90 -9.55 3.92
CA TYR A 197 -28.76 -8.36 4.76
C TYR A 197 -27.54 -7.51 4.40
N ARG A 198 -26.56 -8.05 3.64
CA ARG A 198 -25.27 -7.39 3.37
C ARG A 198 -25.42 -6.00 2.76
N ALA A 199 -26.26 -5.85 1.73
CA ALA A 199 -26.44 -4.59 1.03
C ALA A 199 -26.86 -3.42 1.95
N ASN A 200 -27.63 -3.72 3.01
CA ASN A 200 -28.08 -2.72 3.97
C ASN A 200 -27.08 -2.53 5.12
N GLN A 201 -26.50 -3.61 5.63
CA GLN A 201 -25.66 -3.56 6.83
C GLN A 201 -24.25 -3.08 6.56
N ILE A 202 -23.70 -3.29 5.36
CA ILE A 202 -22.36 -2.80 5.00
C ILE A 202 -22.19 -1.29 5.20
N ARG A 203 -23.28 -0.55 5.02
CA ARG A 203 -23.31 0.91 5.22
C ARG A 203 -23.27 1.33 6.69
N GLN A 204 -23.39 0.39 7.62
CA GLN A 204 -23.38 0.66 9.06
C GLN A 204 -22.00 0.53 9.67
N ILE A 205 -21.07 -0.15 8.98
CA ILE A 205 -19.68 -0.27 9.46
C ILE A 205 -19.05 1.10 9.51
N ARG A 206 -18.45 1.44 10.65
CA ARG A 206 -17.75 2.70 10.90
C ARG A 206 -16.24 2.49 10.79
N VAL A 207 -15.51 3.57 10.55
CA VAL A 207 -14.05 3.56 10.52
C VAL A 207 -13.46 3.04 11.83
N VAL A 208 -14.06 3.45 12.98
CA VAL A 208 -13.61 2.99 14.31
C VAL A 208 -13.67 1.48 14.50
N ASP A 209 -14.55 0.78 13.75
CA ASP A 209 -14.69 -0.68 13.82
C ASP A 209 -13.58 -1.44 13.08
N ALA A 210 -12.82 -0.72 12.23
CA ALA A 210 -11.79 -1.31 11.37
C ALA A 210 -10.38 -0.71 11.56
N MET A 211 -10.26 0.51 12.09
CA MET A 211 -8.99 1.22 12.20
C MET A 211 -8.01 0.56 13.17
N LEU A 212 -6.71 0.76 12.92
CA LEU A 212 -5.67 0.53 13.92
C LEU A 212 -5.73 1.64 14.96
N THR A 213 -6.01 1.28 16.20
CA THR A 213 -5.91 2.20 17.34
C THR A 213 -4.46 2.34 17.77
N GLN A 214 -4.04 3.55 18.16
CA GLN A 214 -2.66 3.84 18.59
C GLN A 214 -1.59 3.40 17.57
N PRO A 215 -1.68 3.87 16.31
CA PRO A 215 -0.64 3.57 15.31
C PRO A 215 0.70 4.17 15.75
N PRO A 216 1.83 3.65 15.24
CA PRO A 216 3.09 4.35 15.38
C PRO A 216 2.97 5.74 14.75
N LEU A 217 3.54 6.72 15.43
CA LEU A 217 3.52 8.13 15.03
C LEU A 217 4.93 8.57 14.66
N ALA A 218 5.01 9.44 13.66
CA ALA A 218 6.22 10.14 13.29
C ALA A 218 6.19 11.58 13.86
N TYR A 219 7.37 12.17 13.99
CA TYR A 219 7.54 13.55 14.45
C TYR A 219 8.33 14.36 13.42
N PRO A 220 8.06 15.66 13.24
CA PRO A 220 8.74 16.47 12.23
C PRO A 220 10.27 16.46 12.35
N ASP A 221 10.80 16.45 13.56
CA ASP A 221 12.22 16.55 13.85
C ASP A 221 12.92 15.20 14.09
N GLU A 222 12.25 14.07 13.82
CA GLU A 222 12.91 12.77 13.76
C GLU A 222 13.49 12.51 12.36
N SER A 223 14.45 11.59 12.27
CA SER A 223 15.05 11.22 10.99
C SER A 223 14.08 10.40 10.12
N ILE A 224 14.24 10.49 8.79
CA ILE A 224 13.51 9.60 7.88
C ILE A 224 13.91 8.14 8.09
N ALA A 225 15.11 7.87 8.57
CA ALA A 225 15.57 6.52 8.94
C ALA A 225 14.71 5.93 10.06
N ASP A 226 14.43 6.69 11.11
CA ASP A 226 13.55 6.29 12.21
C ASP A 226 12.10 6.14 11.73
N GLY A 227 11.62 7.08 10.91
CA GLY A 227 10.31 7.00 10.29
C GLY A 227 10.14 5.74 9.43
N ALA A 228 11.11 5.45 8.56
CA ALA A 228 11.13 4.24 7.74
C ALA A 228 11.14 2.97 8.61
N LYS A 229 11.96 2.94 9.66
CA LYS A 229 12.01 1.81 10.59
C LYS A 229 10.66 1.56 11.25
N LYS A 230 10.02 2.60 11.81
CA LYS A 230 8.67 2.49 12.41
C LYS A 230 7.64 1.93 11.42
N MET A 231 7.70 2.41 10.18
CA MET A 231 6.81 1.99 9.10
C MET A 231 7.01 0.50 8.78
N LEU A 232 8.25 0.06 8.61
CA LEU A 232 8.61 -1.31 8.29
C LEU A 232 8.28 -2.27 9.44
N ASP A 233 8.62 -1.93 10.68
CA ASP A 233 8.36 -2.74 11.87
C ASP A 233 6.85 -2.98 12.07
N ALA A 234 6.03 -1.97 11.77
CA ALA A 234 4.58 -2.03 11.89
C ALA A 234 3.87 -2.59 10.64
N LEU A 235 4.59 -2.89 9.55
CA LEU A 235 4.03 -3.29 8.25
C LEU A 235 3.04 -2.26 7.69
N LEU A 236 3.37 -1.00 7.81
CA LEU A 236 2.59 0.12 7.31
C LEU A 236 3.31 0.79 6.14
N ASN A 237 2.55 1.46 5.29
CA ASN A 237 3.06 2.27 4.19
C ASN A 237 2.83 3.78 4.42
N THR A 238 2.31 4.14 5.59
CA THR A 238 1.95 5.52 5.94
C THR A 238 2.03 5.69 7.45
N LEU A 239 2.60 6.80 7.92
CA LEU A 239 2.58 7.23 9.31
C LEU A 239 1.99 8.63 9.43
N PRO A 240 1.07 8.85 10.39
CA PRO A 240 0.68 10.20 10.77
C PRO A 240 1.89 10.91 11.42
N VAL A 241 2.14 12.16 10.99
CA VAL A 241 3.14 13.03 11.63
C VAL A 241 2.43 13.97 12.58
N VAL A 242 2.87 13.98 13.84
CA VAL A 242 2.17 14.71 14.89
C VAL A 242 3.09 15.68 15.64
N ALA A 243 2.48 16.76 16.17
CA ALA A 243 3.03 17.63 17.15
C ALA A 243 2.51 17.28 18.56
N GLU A 244 2.67 18.19 19.51
CA GLU A 244 2.20 18.01 20.88
C GLU A 244 0.74 17.53 20.96
N LYS A 245 0.46 16.66 21.94
CA LYS A 245 -0.88 16.09 22.21
C LYS A 245 -1.48 15.36 21.02
N ASN A 246 -0.65 14.72 20.20
CA ASN A 246 -1.04 13.97 18.99
C ASN A 246 -1.80 14.81 17.95
N ARG A 247 -1.56 16.12 17.89
CA ARG A 247 -2.12 16.99 16.86
C ARG A 247 -1.48 16.64 15.51
N LEU A 248 -2.29 16.27 14.53
CA LEU A 248 -1.82 15.97 13.19
C LEU A 248 -1.22 17.23 12.55
N VAL A 249 0.01 17.12 12.02
CA VAL A 249 0.71 18.19 11.31
C VAL A 249 1.21 17.78 9.92
N GLY A 250 1.13 16.49 9.59
CA GLY A 250 1.53 15.97 8.29
C GLY A 250 1.33 14.46 8.18
N ILE A 251 1.72 13.93 7.04
CA ILE A 251 1.76 12.49 6.74
C ILE A 251 3.10 12.20 6.06
N ILE A 252 3.74 11.09 6.44
CA ILE A 252 4.91 10.54 5.75
C ILE A 252 4.57 9.13 5.25
N SER A 253 4.92 8.82 4.01
CA SER A 253 4.56 7.55 3.37
C SER A 253 5.72 6.90 2.64
N ALA A 254 5.59 5.62 2.32
CA ALA A 254 6.53 4.90 1.47
C ALA A 254 6.68 5.55 0.06
N THR A 255 5.66 6.29 -0.41
CA THR A 255 5.74 7.07 -1.65
C THR A 255 6.72 8.23 -1.52
N ASP A 256 6.77 8.90 -0.36
CA ASP A 256 7.70 10.00 -0.12
C ASP A 256 9.14 9.49 -0.06
N PHE A 257 9.35 8.33 0.56
CA PHE A 257 10.64 7.63 0.54
C PHE A 257 11.05 7.21 -0.86
N THR A 258 10.11 6.68 -1.66
CA THR A 258 10.36 6.30 -3.05
C THR A 258 10.75 7.52 -3.89
N ARG A 259 10.04 8.64 -3.75
CA ARG A 259 10.36 9.91 -4.41
C ARG A 259 11.74 10.45 -3.99
N PHE A 260 12.07 10.33 -2.71
CA PHE A 260 13.40 10.70 -2.21
C PHE A 260 14.50 9.88 -2.88
N VAL A 261 14.35 8.55 -2.98
CA VAL A 261 15.32 7.68 -3.64
C VAL A 261 15.43 8.00 -5.13
N ALA A 262 14.31 8.19 -5.83
CA ALA A 262 14.29 8.56 -7.24
C ALA A 262 15.08 9.85 -7.54
N ASN A 263 15.03 10.82 -6.62
CA ASN A 263 15.67 12.13 -6.82
C ASN A 263 17.13 12.17 -6.34
N LYS A 264 17.47 11.47 -5.25
CA LYS A 264 18.78 11.61 -4.61
C LYS A 264 19.93 10.96 -5.38
N PHE A 265 19.64 9.92 -6.14
CA PHE A 265 20.64 9.17 -6.90
C PHE A 265 20.65 9.53 -8.39
N LYS A 266 19.88 10.53 -8.83
CA LYS A 266 20.07 11.10 -10.18
C LYS A 266 21.46 11.75 -10.20
N VAL A 267 22.37 11.20 -11.00
CA VAL A 267 23.60 11.87 -11.39
C VAL A 267 23.17 13.16 -12.10
N PRO A 268 23.67 14.36 -11.72
CA PRO A 268 23.38 15.56 -12.49
C PRO A 268 23.79 15.30 -13.94
N GLU A 269 22.89 15.50 -14.88
CA GLU A 269 23.28 15.55 -16.28
C GLU A 269 24.40 16.58 -16.42
N PRO A 270 25.51 16.27 -17.11
CA PRO A 270 26.56 17.26 -17.34
C PRO A 270 25.90 18.44 -18.03
N GLU A 271 25.98 19.64 -17.40
CA GLU A 271 25.53 20.88 -18.02
C GLU A 271 26.08 20.91 -19.44
N ALA A 272 25.19 20.97 -20.45
CA ALA A 272 25.57 21.17 -21.81
C ALA A 272 26.36 22.50 -21.85
N GLN A 273 27.67 22.39 -22.07
CA GLN A 273 28.51 23.55 -22.30
C GLN A 273 28.12 24.10 -23.65
N ASP A 274 27.45 25.26 -23.66
CA ASP A 274 27.23 26.10 -24.86
C ASP A 274 28.56 26.59 -25.48
#